data_7a2e20dae5133643aec11e82ee19035d
#
_entry.id   7a2e20dae5133643aec11e82ee19035d
#
_cell.length_a   1.000
_cell.length_b   1.000
_cell.length_c   1.000
_cell.angle_alpha   90.00
_cell.angle_beta   90.00
_cell.angle_gamma   90.00
#
_symmetry.space_group_name_H-M   'P 1'
#
loop_
_entity.id
_entity.type
_entity.pdbx_description
1 polymer ?
#
loop_
_entity_poly.entity_id
_entity_poly.type
_entity_poly.pdbx_seq_one_letter_code
_entity_poly.pdbx_strand_id
1 'polypeptide(L)'
;MGRPSLMLDEDQQALMAHYLTVHQQADGGWGTHIESPSTMFGTVLCYVSLRLLGADPSSINMAKGRDFIQSQGGALMTSSWAKFWLCLLGCMEWEGHNSVPPEMWLLPNWFPFHPGRLWCHCRMVYLPMSYLYGHRFVYADAEKDEIIQDLRKELYCEQYHSINWTKTRNYVADMDNYSPLPIFMKFAQRLLAIYENSETLRPFRNLVRKPGLTFAKEYMTAEDLQTNFIDIGPVNKVLNMVSAFHAARNDIDSSTVKNHMMRIPDYLWVAEDGMKMQGYNGSQCWDTSFAIQAVSECDLLDEFPSLSKQVWSLLERTQILSTEVSQSSPAFGFESAPNRNAYYRHVSQGDYF
;
A
#
# COMPACT_ATOMS: atom_id res chain seq x y z
N MET A 1 14.89 1.96 4.19
CA MET A 1 15.22 1.79 5.62
C MET A 1 16.48 0.93 5.80
N GLY A 2 16.90 0.19 4.85
CA GLY A 2 18.08 -0.64 4.92
C GLY A 2 17.81 -2.11 4.58
N ARG A 3 18.56 -3.03 5.15
CA ARG A 3 18.47 -4.46 4.85
C ARG A 3 17.36 -5.14 5.63
N PRO A 4 16.79 -6.26 5.12
CA PRO A 4 15.78 -7.05 5.84
C PRO A 4 16.21 -7.47 7.25
N SER A 5 17.49 -7.75 7.45
CA SER A 5 18.07 -8.12 8.76
C SER A 5 17.89 -7.10 9.88
N LEU A 6 17.46 -5.88 9.59
CA LEU A 6 17.07 -4.89 10.61
C LEU A 6 15.75 -5.22 11.30
N MET A 7 14.90 -6.05 10.68
CA MET A 7 13.54 -6.31 11.15
C MET A 7 13.20 -7.79 11.23
N LEU A 8 13.93 -8.63 10.52
CA LEU A 8 13.70 -10.05 10.36
C LEU A 8 14.98 -10.80 10.68
N ASP A 9 14.89 -11.84 11.49
CA ASP A 9 15.99 -12.76 11.70
C ASP A 9 16.26 -13.65 10.46
N GLU A 10 17.33 -14.42 10.48
CA GLU A 10 17.73 -15.26 9.35
C GLU A 10 16.70 -16.36 9.04
N ASP A 11 16.07 -16.95 10.07
CA ASP A 11 15.06 -18.00 9.90
C ASP A 11 13.79 -17.41 9.26
N GLN A 12 13.37 -16.24 9.69
CA GLN A 12 12.23 -15.52 9.10
C GLN A 12 12.48 -15.19 7.62
N GLN A 13 13.66 -14.68 7.31
CA GLN A 13 14.06 -14.39 5.93
C GLN A 13 14.09 -15.66 5.07
N ALA A 14 14.63 -16.76 5.60
CA ALA A 14 14.66 -18.05 4.91
C ALA A 14 13.25 -18.60 4.66
N LEU A 15 12.36 -18.52 5.64
CA LEU A 15 10.96 -18.95 5.52
C LEU A 15 10.16 -18.11 4.52
N MET A 16 10.40 -16.81 4.46
CA MET A 16 9.79 -15.94 3.43
C MET A 16 10.30 -16.29 2.03
N ALA A 17 11.61 -16.49 1.88
CA ALA A 17 12.20 -16.89 0.60
C ALA A 17 11.69 -18.29 0.18
N HIS A 18 11.54 -19.21 1.12
CA HIS A 18 10.96 -20.52 0.86
C HIS A 18 9.53 -20.42 0.34
N TYR A 19 8.66 -19.66 1.04
CA TYR A 19 7.28 -19.43 0.60
C TYR A 19 7.20 -18.90 -0.83
N LEU A 20 7.97 -17.87 -1.16
CA LEU A 20 7.99 -17.32 -2.51
C LEU A 20 8.50 -18.34 -3.55
N THR A 21 9.50 -19.14 -3.18
CA THR A 21 10.09 -20.12 -4.08
C THR A 21 9.17 -21.28 -4.41
N VAL A 22 8.45 -21.82 -3.42
CA VAL A 22 7.54 -22.97 -3.64
C VAL A 22 6.26 -22.58 -4.36
N HIS A 23 5.89 -21.31 -4.34
CA HIS A 23 4.73 -20.77 -5.06
C HIS A 23 5.05 -20.17 -6.43
N GLN A 24 6.30 -20.30 -6.91
CA GLN A 24 6.63 -19.96 -8.29
C GLN A 24 5.96 -20.94 -9.26
N GLN A 25 5.29 -20.40 -10.26
CA GLN A 25 4.57 -21.19 -11.25
C GLN A 25 5.50 -21.78 -12.32
N ALA A 26 4.99 -22.73 -13.09
CA ALA A 26 5.76 -23.45 -14.11
C ALA A 26 6.32 -22.52 -15.21
N ASP A 27 5.60 -21.42 -15.51
CA ASP A 27 6.02 -20.38 -16.46
C ASP A 27 7.10 -19.44 -15.91
N GLY A 28 7.49 -19.60 -14.65
CA GLY A 28 8.49 -18.78 -13.97
C GLY A 28 7.94 -17.55 -13.24
N GLY A 29 6.65 -17.24 -13.39
CA GLY A 29 6.00 -16.10 -12.75
C GLY A 29 5.35 -16.42 -11.40
N TRP A 30 4.68 -15.41 -10.86
CA TRP A 30 3.82 -15.49 -9.68
C TRP A 30 2.51 -14.77 -9.96
N GLY A 31 1.41 -15.37 -9.52
CA GLY A 31 0.10 -14.74 -9.55
C GLY A 31 -0.13 -13.77 -8.39
N THR A 32 -1.26 -13.09 -8.40
CA THR A 32 -1.75 -12.31 -7.24
C THR A 32 -2.33 -13.21 -6.15
N HIS A 33 -2.64 -14.45 -6.49
CA HIS A 33 -3.03 -15.54 -5.60
C HIS A 33 -2.30 -16.80 -6.04
N ILE A 34 -2.05 -17.74 -5.13
CA ILE A 34 -1.29 -18.97 -5.40
C ILE A 34 -1.93 -19.85 -6.51
N GLU A 35 -3.24 -19.74 -6.70
CA GLU A 35 -3.99 -20.50 -7.72
C GLU A 35 -4.30 -19.66 -8.98
N SER A 36 -3.96 -18.36 -8.99
CA SER A 36 -4.22 -17.52 -10.16
C SER A 36 -3.10 -17.62 -11.18
N PRO A 37 -3.36 -17.33 -12.46
CA PRO A 37 -2.29 -17.19 -13.45
C PRO A 37 -1.23 -16.18 -13.02
N SER A 38 -0.01 -16.36 -13.53
CA SER A 38 1.08 -15.41 -13.30
C SER A 38 0.71 -14.01 -13.81
N THR A 39 1.13 -12.98 -13.07
CA THR A 39 0.92 -11.57 -13.42
C THR A 39 2.25 -10.84 -13.40
N MET A 40 2.37 -9.74 -14.13
CA MET A 40 3.56 -8.89 -14.04
C MET A 40 3.68 -8.25 -12.66
N PHE A 41 2.57 -7.86 -12.06
CA PHE A 41 2.53 -7.33 -10.70
C PHE A 41 3.11 -8.31 -9.68
N GLY A 42 2.58 -9.53 -9.62
CA GLY A 42 3.05 -10.57 -8.71
C GLY A 42 4.50 -10.95 -8.98
N THR A 43 4.85 -11.17 -10.24
CA THR A 43 6.18 -11.64 -10.62
C THR A 43 7.27 -10.61 -10.33
N VAL A 44 7.06 -9.33 -10.66
CA VAL A 44 8.05 -8.28 -10.38
C VAL A 44 8.28 -8.12 -8.88
N LEU A 45 7.21 -8.09 -8.08
CA LEU A 45 7.36 -7.91 -6.63
C LEU A 45 7.96 -9.12 -5.94
N CYS A 46 7.58 -10.35 -6.31
CA CYS A 46 8.18 -11.58 -5.77
C CYS A 46 9.65 -11.70 -6.16
N TYR A 47 9.99 -11.41 -7.42
CA TYR A 47 11.37 -11.40 -7.89
C TYR A 47 12.25 -10.43 -7.10
N VAL A 48 11.80 -9.18 -6.97
CA VAL A 48 12.52 -8.15 -6.19
C VAL A 48 12.64 -8.56 -4.72
N SER A 49 11.59 -9.11 -4.13
CA SER A 49 11.61 -9.58 -2.75
C SER A 49 12.62 -10.69 -2.53
N LEU A 50 12.67 -11.67 -3.42
CA LEU A 50 13.67 -12.76 -3.37
C LEU A 50 15.09 -12.21 -3.49
N ARG A 51 15.35 -11.27 -4.40
CA ARG A 51 16.66 -10.62 -4.52
C ARG A 51 17.07 -9.88 -3.24
N LEU A 52 16.14 -9.16 -2.63
CA LEU A 52 16.37 -8.46 -1.35
C LEU A 52 16.58 -9.42 -0.18
N LEU A 53 16.01 -10.63 -0.23
CA LEU A 53 16.24 -11.72 0.73
C LEU A 53 17.53 -12.51 0.45
N GLY A 54 18.31 -12.11 -0.56
CA GLY A 54 19.63 -12.71 -0.86
C GLY A 54 19.62 -13.87 -1.85
N ALA A 55 18.52 -14.08 -2.60
CA ALA A 55 18.47 -15.12 -3.61
C ALA A 55 19.52 -14.88 -4.71
N ASP A 56 20.24 -15.93 -5.09
CA ASP A 56 21.23 -15.92 -6.17
C ASP A 56 20.54 -15.69 -7.53
N PRO A 57 20.88 -14.62 -8.27
CA PRO A 57 20.29 -14.31 -9.58
C PRO A 57 20.54 -15.39 -10.63
N SER A 58 21.54 -16.26 -10.44
CA SER A 58 21.87 -17.36 -11.35
C SER A 58 21.07 -18.64 -11.06
N SER A 59 20.35 -18.71 -9.94
CA SER A 59 19.51 -19.86 -9.62
C SER A 59 18.41 -20.06 -10.66
N ILE A 60 17.99 -21.32 -10.87
CA ILE A 60 16.98 -21.67 -11.88
C ILE A 60 15.68 -20.88 -11.70
N ASN A 61 15.23 -20.72 -10.45
CA ASN A 61 13.99 -20.00 -10.14
C ASN A 61 14.11 -18.52 -10.47
N MET A 62 15.23 -17.89 -10.12
CA MET A 62 15.47 -16.48 -10.43
C MET A 62 15.62 -16.25 -11.94
N ALA A 63 16.32 -17.15 -12.64
CA ALA A 63 16.44 -17.08 -14.09
C ALA A 63 15.06 -17.14 -14.77
N LYS A 64 14.20 -18.11 -14.40
CA LYS A 64 12.84 -18.22 -14.92
C LYS A 64 11.98 -16.97 -14.63
N GLY A 65 12.05 -16.42 -13.41
CA GLY A 65 11.32 -15.21 -13.05
C GLY A 65 11.76 -14.00 -13.88
N ARG A 66 13.08 -13.85 -14.08
CA ARG A 66 13.63 -12.78 -14.93
C ARG A 66 13.21 -12.95 -16.39
N ASP A 67 13.29 -14.18 -16.93
CA ASP A 67 12.88 -14.47 -18.30
C ASP A 67 11.39 -14.16 -18.51
N PHE A 68 10.53 -14.50 -17.54
CA PHE A 68 9.13 -14.12 -17.57
C PHE A 68 8.98 -12.58 -17.65
N ILE A 69 9.62 -11.83 -16.73
CA ILE A 69 9.55 -10.35 -16.70
C ILE A 69 10.01 -9.77 -18.04
N GLN A 70 11.15 -10.22 -18.55
CA GLN A 70 11.72 -9.70 -19.79
C GLN A 70 10.88 -10.06 -21.03
N SER A 71 10.28 -11.25 -21.06
CA SER A 71 9.39 -11.69 -22.15
C SER A 71 8.15 -10.81 -22.28
N GLN A 72 7.71 -10.18 -21.19
CA GLN A 72 6.57 -9.27 -21.16
C GLN A 72 6.96 -7.80 -21.38
N GLY A 73 8.22 -7.49 -21.69
CA GLY A 73 8.72 -6.15 -21.94
C GLY A 73 9.35 -5.46 -20.72
N GLY A 74 9.73 -6.25 -19.72
CA GLY A 74 10.39 -5.77 -18.51
C GLY A 74 9.44 -5.15 -17.48
N ALA A 75 10.00 -4.73 -16.35
CA ALA A 75 9.22 -4.16 -15.25
C ALA A 75 8.51 -2.82 -15.59
N LEU A 76 8.77 -2.23 -16.76
CA LEU A 76 7.99 -1.11 -17.28
C LEU A 76 6.53 -1.49 -17.52
N MET A 77 6.26 -2.75 -17.77
CA MET A 77 4.93 -3.29 -18.06
C MET A 77 4.14 -3.72 -16.82
N THR A 78 4.70 -3.52 -15.61
CA THR A 78 3.97 -3.82 -14.38
C THR A 78 2.94 -2.73 -14.04
N SER A 79 2.02 -3.04 -13.13
CA SER A 79 0.99 -2.11 -12.67
C SER A 79 1.57 -0.91 -11.91
N SER A 80 0.78 0.17 -11.80
CA SER A 80 1.16 1.40 -11.08
C SER A 80 1.54 1.13 -9.61
N TRP A 81 0.91 0.14 -8.97
CA TRP A 81 1.22 -0.25 -7.59
C TRP A 81 2.62 -0.82 -7.45
N ALA A 82 3.04 -1.72 -8.34
CA ALA A 82 4.41 -2.23 -8.29
C ALA A 82 5.42 -1.14 -8.65
N LYS A 83 5.11 -0.29 -9.65
CA LYS A 83 5.96 0.86 -9.99
C LYS A 83 6.24 1.76 -8.79
N PHE A 84 5.24 1.96 -7.93
CA PHE A 84 5.41 2.74 -6.70
C PHE A 84 6.50 2.16 -5.79
N TRP A 85 6.44 0.84 -5.53
CA TRP A 85 7.46 0.17 -4.72
C TRP A 85 8.85 0.20 -5.37
N LEU A 86 8.91 0.05 -6.68
CA LEU A 86 10.18 0.18 -7.42
C LEU A 86 10.77 1.59 -7.30
N CYS A 87 9.93 2.63 -7.31
CA CYS A 87 10.37 4.01 -7.09
C CYS A 87 10.91 4.20 -5.66
N LEU A 88 10.26 3.66 -4.64
CA LEU A 88 10.74 3.75 -3.26
C LEU A 88 12.10 3.08 -3.07
N LEU A 89 12.33 1.94 -3.75
CA LEU A 89 13.59 1.20 -3.72
C LEU A 89 14.69 1.87 -4.55
N GLY A 90 14.35 2.78 -5.45
CA GLY A 90 15.28 3.33 -6.43
C GLY A 90 15.55 2.42 -7.62
N CYS A 91 14.70 1.41 -7.83
CA CYS A 91 14.75 0.57 -9.04
C CYS A 91 14.01 1.21 -10.23
N MET A 92 13.29 2.30 -10.02
CA MET A 92 12.53 3.04 -11.04
C MET A 92 12.52 4.53 -10.71
N GLU A 93 12.56 5.38 -11.75
CA GLU A 93 12.44 6.82 -11.56
C GLU A 93 10.98 7.26 -11.35
N TRP A 94 10.75 8.24 -10.49
CA TRP A 94 9.42 8.78 -10.21
C TRP A 94 8.70 9.37 -11.43
N GLU A 95 9.45 9.76 -12.45
CA GLU A 95 8.93 10.21 -13.74
C GLU A 95 8.15 9.12 -14.48
N GLY A 96 8.44 7.86 -14.20
CA GLY A 96 7.74 6.68 -14.75
C GLY A 96 6.49 6.29 -13.96
N HIS A 97 6.19 6.95 -12.85
CA HIS A 97 5.01 6.70 -12.05
C HIS A 97 3.91 7.73 -12.32
N ASN A 98 2.64 7.31 -12.26
CA ASN A 98 1.50 8.22 -12.34
C ASN A 98 1.42 9.11 -11.10
N SER A 99 0.98 10.36 -11.28
CA SER A 99 0.98 11.35 -10.21
C SER A 99 -0.03 11.02 -9.11
N VAL A 100 0.44 11.07 -7.85
CA VAL A 100 -0.38 10.92 -6.63
C VAL A 100 -0.08 12.12 -5.72
N PRO A 101 -0.45 13.35 -6.13
CA PRO A 101 -0.04 14.55 -5.42
C PRO A 101 -0.78 14.69 -4.08
N PRO A 102 -0.09 15.06 -2.99
CA PRO A 102 -0.72 15.25 -1.67
C PRO A 102 -1.71 16.42 -1.65
N GLU A 103 -1.63 17.32 -2.60
CA GLU A 103 -2.55 18.44 -2.78
C GLU A 103 -4.00 18.00 -2.99
N MET A 104 -4.22 16.79 -3.49
CA MET A 104 -5.57 16.24 -3.69
C MET A 104 -6.35 16.11 -2.37
N TRP A 105 -5.68 15.98 -1.24
CA TRP A 105 -6.31 15.93 0.08
C TRP A 105 -6.85 17.29 0.56
N LEU A 106 -6.42 18.38 -0.08
CA LEU A 106 -6.86 19.75 0.23
C LEU A 106 -8.07 20.19 -0.58
N LEU A 107 -8.52 19.37 -1.54
CA LEU A 107 -9.71 19.65 -2.32
C LEU A 107 -10.93 19.75 -1.40
N PRO A 108 -11.93 20.57 -1.74
CA PRO A 108 -13.15 20.64 -0.94
C PRO A 108 -13.93 19.33 -1.01
N ASN A 109 -14.56 18.93 0.08
CA ASN A 109 -15.27 17.66 0.23
C ASN A 109 -16.42 17.44 -0.80
N TRP A 110 -16.97 18.52 -1.35
CA TRP A 110 -17.99 18.43 -2.40
C TRP A 110 -17.43 18.03 -3.76
N PHE A 111 -16.10 18.11 -3.94
CA PHE A 111 -15.47 17.76 -5.21
C PHE A 111 -15.66 16.25 -5.51
N PRO A 112 -16.17 15.88 -6.69
CA PRO A 112 -16.58 14.50 -6.97
C PRO A 112 -15.42 13.48 -6.93
N PHE A 113 -14.20 13.94 -7.24
CA PHE A 113 -12.99 13.11 -7.25
C PHE A 113 -12.13 13.30 -5.98
N HIS A 114 -12.70 13.79 -4.90
CA HIS A 114 -11.98 13.92 -3.64
C HIS A 114 -11.55 12.53 -3.14
N PRO A 115 -10.26 12.30 -2.82
CA PRO A 115 -9.78 10.98 -2.40
C PRO A 115 -10.46 10.45 -1.12
N GLY A 116 -11.01 11.34 -0.31
CA GLY A 116 -11.82 11.01 0.84
C GLY A 116 -13.13 10.25 0.55
N ARG A 117 -13.55 10.17 -0.72
CA ARG A 117 -14.70 9.35 -1.15
C ARG A 117 -14.35 7.90 -1.44
N LEU A 118 -13.07 7.57 -1.48
CA LEU A 118 -12.62 6.19 -1.59
C LEU A 118 -12.96 5.44 -0.28
N TRP A 119 -13.17 4.14 -0.39
CA TRP A 119 -13.33 3.30 0.80
C TRP A 119 -12.08 3.30 1.68
N CYS A 120 -12.21 2.91 2.96
CA CYS A 120 -11.17 3.15 3.96
C CYS A 120 -9.80 2.54 3.57
N HIS A 121 -9.75 1.30 3.09
CA HIS A 121 -8.48 0.68 2.70
C HIS A 121 -7.77 1.44 1.58
N CYS A 122 -8.50 1.91 0.56
CA CYS A 122 -7.91 2.74 -0.48
C CYS A 122 -7.39 4.07 0.06
N ARG A 123 -8.19 4.78 0.88
CA ARG A 123 -7.79 6.06 1.46
C ARG A 123 -6.52 5.95 2.28
N MET A 124 -6.49 4.96 3.19
CA MET A 124 -5.40 4.77 4.13
C MET A 124 -4.11 4.31 3.47
N VAL A 125 -4.18 3.80 2.25
CA VAL A 125 -3.00 3.46 1.44
C VAL A 125 -2.57 4.64 0.56
N TYR A 126 -3.51 5.32 -0.11
CA TYR A 126 -3.18 6.47 -0.96
C TYR A 126 -2.66 7.68 -0.17
N LEU A 127 -3.03 7.81 1.10
CA LEU A 127 -2.56 8.89 1.95
C LEU A 127 -1.03 8.85 2.15
N PRO A 128 -0.43 7.77 2.71
CA PRO A 128 1.02 7.64 2.80
C PRO A 128 1.71 7.57 1.43
N MET A 129 1.08 6.98 0.41
CA MET A 129 1.62 7.02 -0.95
C MET A 129 1.79 8.46 -1.43
N SER A 130 0.79 9.33 -1.23
CA SER A 130 0.86 10.73 -1.62
C SER A 130 1.94 11.51 -0.85
N TYR A 131 2.15 11.18 0.42
CA TYR A 131 3.22 11.77 1.23
C TYR A 131 4.60 11.40 0.68
N LEU A 132 4.85 10.11 0.45
CA LEU A 132 6.11 9.61 -0.09
C LEU A 132 6.36 10.11 -1.52
N TYR A 133 5.32 10.13 -2.36
CA TYR A 133 5.37 10.70 -3.70
C TYR A 133 5.69 12.22 -3.67
N GLY A 134 5.04 12.96 -2.80
CA GLY A 134 5.25 14.40 -2.65
C GLY A 134 6.68 14.77 -2.25
N HIS A 135 7.33 13.91 -1.50
CA HIS A 135 8.75 14.02 -1.12
C HIS A 135 9.71 13.38 -2.14
N ARG A 136 9.19 12.65 -3.16
CA ARG A 136 10.03 11.86 -4.07
C ARG A 136 10.98 10.94 -3.29
N PHE A 137 10.44 10.29 -2.26
CA PHE A 137 11.23 9.44 -1.39
C PHE A 137 11.88 8.30 -2.19
N VAL A 138 13.16 8.11 -1.99
CA VAL A 138 13.94 6.98 -2.54
C VAL A 138 14.84 6.46 -1.43
N TYR A 139 15.10 5.17 -1.41
CA TYR A 139 16.08 4.56 -0.52
C TYR A 139 17.43 5.26 -0.66
N ALA A 140 17.96 5.74 0.47
CA ALA A 140 19.11 6.66 0.47
C ALA A 140 20.39 6.07 -0.16
N ASP A 141 20.58 4.77 -0.03
CA ASP A 141 21.77 4.09 -0.55
C ASP A 141 21.54 3.40 -1.90
N ALA A 142 20.41 3.68 -2.59
CA ALA A 142 20.06 3.02 -3.85
C ALA A 142 21.17 3.05 -4.91
N GLU A 143 21.94 4.15 -4.97
CA GLU A 143 23.05 4.27 -5.94
C GLU A 143 24.31 3.48 -5.55
N LYS A 144 24.41 3.04 -4.30
CA LYS A 144 25.56 2.31 -3.77
C LYS A 144 25.25 0.85 -3.48
N ASP A 145 23.99 0.50 -3.36
CA ASP A 145 23.53 -0.85 -3.03
C ASP A 145 23.63 -1.74 -4.26
N GLU A 146 24.51 -2.73 -4.21
CA GLU A 146 24.78 -3.65 -5.31
C GLU A 146 23.52 -4.41 -5.77
N ILE A 147 22.64 -4.78 -4.82
CA ILE A 147 21.38 -5.48 -5.15
C ILE A 147 20.46 -4.58 -5.96
N ILE A 148 20.35 -3.30 -5.59
CA ILE A 148 19.54 -2.33 -6.33
C ILE A 148 20.14 -2.09 -7.73
N GLN A 149 21.45 -1.98 -7.84
CA GLN A 149 22.13 -1.79 -9.12
C GLN A 149 21.96 -3.02 -10.04
N ASP A 150 21.98 -4.21 -9.49
CA ASP A 150 21.72 -5.43 -10.25
C ASP A 150 20.26 -5.55 -10.63
N LEU A 151 19.31 -5.24 -9.75
CA LEU A 151 17.89 -5.18 -10.06
C LEU A 151 17.60 -4.22 -11.22
N ARG A 152 18.29 -3.08 -11.31
CA ARG A 152 18.17 -2.14 -12.45
C ARG A 152 18.60 -2.77 -13.78
N LYS A 153 19.52 -3.75 -13.77
CA LYS A 153 19.93 -4.49 -14.97
C LYS A 153 18.99 -5.67 -15.26
N GLU A 154 18.52 -6.35 -14.23
CA GLU A 154 17.72 -7.57 -14.32
C GLU A 154 16.27 -7.30 -14.75
N LEU A 155 15.68 -6.19 -14.28
CA LEU A 155 14.26 -5.89 -14.44
C LEU A 155 13.88 -5.29 -15.80
N TYR A 156 14.82 -4.73 -16.55
CA TYR A 156 14.55 -3.99 -17.78
C TYR A 156 15.19 -4.61 -19.01
N CYS A 157 14.50 -4.52 -20.13
CA CYS A 157 15.04 -4.95 -21.44
C CYS A 157 16.01 -3.92 -22.04
N GLU A 158 15.96 -2.68 -21.54
CA GLU A 158 16.82 -1.57 -21.97
C GLU A 158 17.76 -1.17 -20.81
N GLN A 159 18.86 -0.48 -21.13
CA GLN A 159 19.72 0.06 -20.09
C GLN A 159 18.93 1.10 -19.25
N TYR A 160 19.01 1.00 -17.93
CA TYR A 160 18.25 1.83 -16.98
C TYR A 160 18.32 3.33 -17.29
N HIS A 161 19.51 3.85 -17.57
CA HIS A 161 19.73 5.28 -17.86
C HIS A 161 19.28 5.72 -19.26
N SER A 162 18.95 4.79 -20.16
CA SER A 162 18.44 5.10 -21.49
C SER A 162 16.91 5.15 -21.55
N ILE A 163 16.23 4.70 -20.51
CA ILE A 163 14.77 4.62 -20.45
C ILE A 163 14.15 6.01 -20.40
N ASN A 164 13.19 6.26 -21.29
CA ASN A 164 12.37 7.47 -21.24
C ASN A 164 11.20 7.28 -20.26
N TRP A 165 11.45 7.46 -18.99
CA TRP A 165 10.51 7.22 -17.91
C TRP A 165 9.16 7.91 -18.07
N THR A 166 9.12 9.12 -18.58
CA THR A 166 7.88 9.89 -18.79
C THR A 166 6.92 9.18 -19.75
N LYS A 167 7.45 8.48 -20.76
CA LYS A 167 6.62 7.73 -21.72
C LYS A 167 6.05 6.44 -21.14
N THR A 168 6.71 5.85 -20.14
CA THR A 168 6.37 4.52 -19.62
C THR A 168 5.30 4.51 -18.53
N ARG A 169 4.81 5.67 -18.09
CA ARG A 169 3.85 5.83 -16.98
C ARG A 169 2.63 4.92 -17.09
N ASN A 170 2.07 4.83 -18.29
CA ASN A 170 0.83 4.10 -18.55
C ASN A 170 1.08 2.72 -19.20
N TYR A 171 2.33 2.27 -19.25
CA TYR A 171 2.61 0.93 -19.73
C TYR A 171 2.14 -0.08 -18.68
N VAL A 172 1.39 -1.07 -19.12
CA VAL A 172 0.89 -2.18 -18.32
C VAL A 172 0.69 -3.38 -19.23
N ALA A 173 1.10 -4.55 -18.80
CA ALA A 173 0.85 -5.79 -19.54
C ALA A 173 -0.64 -6.11 -19.56
N ASP A 174 -1.11 -6.76 -20.64
CA ASP A 174 -2.52 -7.09 -20.81
C ASP A 174 -3.03 -7.97 -19.66
N MET A 175 -2.19 -8.85 -19.12
CA MET A 175 -2.53 -9.70 -17.98
C MET A 175 -2.80 -8.93 -16.68
N ASP A 176 -2.25 -7.73 -16.51
CA ASP A 176 -2.45 -6.86 -15.34
C ASP A 176 -3.52 -5.78 -15.59
N ASN A 177 -4.03 -5.67 -16.82
CA ASN A 177 -4.92 -4.59 -17.22
C ASN A 177 -6.41 -4.98 -17.08
N TYR A 178 -6.82 -5.30 -15.86
CA TYR A 178 -8.19 -5.72 -15.54
C TYR A 178 -9.24 -4.63 -15.80
N SER A 179 -8.86 -3.37 -15.68
CA SER A 179 -9.73 -2.22 -15.84
C SER A 179 -8.97 -1.10 -16.56
N PRO A 180 -9.03 -1.05 -17.90
CA PRO A 180 -8.37 -0.01 -18.65
C PRO A 180 -8.83 1.38 -18.24
N LEU A 181 -7.87 2.29 -18.02
CA LEU A 181 -8.17 3.65 -17.62
C LEU A 181 -9.10 4.34 -18.63
N PRO A 182 -10.24 4.89 -18.20
CA PRO A 182 -11.12 5.70 -19.05
C PRO A 182 -10.38 6.89 -19.66
N ILE A 183 -10.83 7.35 -20.82
CA ILE A 183 -10.19 8.44 -21.56
C ILE A 183 -10.06 9.70 -20.70
N PHE A 184 -11.08 10.04 -19.91
CA PHE A 184 -11.03 11.21 -19.03
C PHE A 184 -9.96 11.08 -17.93
N MET A 185 -9.74 9.87 -17.40
CA MET A 185 -8.67 9.62 -16.43
C MET A 185 -7.29 9.74 -17.06
N LYS A 186 -7.13 9.25 -18.29
CA LYS A 186 -5.87 9.45 -19.06
C LYS A 186 -5.59 10.94 -19.28
N PHE A 187 -6.62 11.71 -19.55
CA PHE A 187 -6.51 13.17 -19.69
C PHE A 187 -6.16 13.83 -18.34
N ALA A 188 -6.83 13.46 -17.26
CA ALA A 188 -6.52 13.96 -15.91
C ALA A 188 -5.07 13.65 -15.51
N GLN A 189 -4.60 12.43 -15.75
CA GLN A 189 -3.19 12.06 -15.50
C GLN A 189 -2.21 12.88 -16.36
N ARG A 190 -2.58 13.23 -17.58
CA ARG A 190 -1.77 14.13 -18.41
C ARG A 190 -1.66 15.53 -17.81
N LEU A 191 -2.78 16.09 -17.34
CA LEU A 191 -2.79 17.42 -16.69
C LEU A 191 -1.95 17.39 -15.41
N LEU A 192 -2.10 16.34 -14.60
CA LEU A 192 -1.27 16.15 -13.39
C LEU A 192 0.22 16.01 -13.73
N ALA A 193 0.55 15.34 -14.82
CA ALA A 193 1.94 15.23 -15.28
C ALA A 193 2.52 16.59 -15.71
N ILE A 194 1.72 17.43 -16.37
CA ILE A 194 2.11 18.80 -16.72
C ILE A 194 2.30 19.64 -15.45
N TYR A 195 1.37 19.54 -14.49
CA TYR A 195 1.47 20.20 -13.20
C TYR A 195 2.76 19.81 -12.45
N GLU A 196 3.08 18.52 -12.41
CA GLU A 196 4.28 18.01 -11.73
C GLU A 196 5.60 18.42 -12.38
N ASN A 197 5.65 18.49 -13.72
CA ASN A 197 6.88 18.71 -14.46
C ASN A 197 7.08 20.18 -14.88
N SER A 198 6.07 21.05 -14.71
CA SER A 198 6.17 22.45 -15.10
C SER A 198 7.01 23.26 -14.12
N GLU A 199 8.11 23.82 -14.59
CA GLU A 199 8.93 24.76 -13.79
C GLU A 199 8.17 26.06 -13.51
N THR A 200 7.33 26.50 -14.44
CA THR A 200 6.50 27.70 -14.26
C THR A 200 5.50 27.54 -13.10
N LEU A 201 4.95 26.34 -12.92
CA LEU A 201 4.01 26.04 -11.83
C LEU A 201 4.71 25.65 -10.51
N ARG A 202 6.02 25.51 -10.52
CA ARG A 202 6.81 25.08 -9.35
C ARG A 202 6.60 25.95 -8.10
N PRO A 203 6.59 27.29 -8.15
CA PRO A 203 6.34 28.11 -6.97
C PRO A 203 4.94 27.87 -6.38
N PHE A 204 3.93 27.80 -7.23
CA PHE A 204 2.55 27.51 -6.83
C PHE A 204 2.44 26.09 -6.27
N ARG A 205 3.00 25.11 -6.95
CA ARG A 205 3.05 23.71 -6.48
C ARG A 205 3.67 23.61 -5.08
N ASN A 206 4.81 24.26 -4.85
CA ASN A 206 5.47 24.23 -3.55
C ASN A 206 4.63 24.87 -2.44
N LEU A 207 3.87 25.91 -2.77
CA LEU A 207 2.97 26.60 -1.83
C LEU A 207 1.84 25.66 -1.36
N VAL A 208 1.20 24.94 -2.28
CA VAL A 208 0.06 24.05 -1.96
C VAL A 208 0.52 22.65 -1.52
N ARG A 209 1.69 22.19 -1.93
CA ARG A 209 2.24 20.88 -1.57
C ARG A 209 2.53 20.77 -0.09
N LYS A 210 3.09 21.81 0.52
CA LYS A 210 3.44 21.80 1.94
C LYS A 210 2.22 21.56 2.84
N PRO A 211 1.09 22.26 2.72
CA PRO A 211 -0.13 21.94 3.45
C PRO A 211 -0.64 20.50 3.21
N GLY A 212 -0.59 20.01 1.96
CA GLY A 212 -1.00 18.64 1.64
C GLY A 212 -0.13 17.58 2.32
N LEU A 213 1.18 17.78 2.34
CA LEU A 213 2.12 16.92 3.06
C LEU A 213 1.90 16.96 4.58
N THR A 214 1.65 18.15 5.13
CA THR A 214 1.32 18.32 6.55
C THR A 214 0.04 17.56 6.90
N PHE A 215 -1.02 17.74 6.11
CA PHE A 215 -2.28 17.01 6.28
C PHE A 215 -2.07 15.50 6.26
N ALA A 216 -1.36 14.98 5.24
CA ALA A 216 -1.10 13.56 5.13
C ALA A 216 -0.32 13.02 6.34
N LYS A 217 0.72 13.75 6.80
CA LYS A 217 1.51 13.37 7.96
C LYS A 217 0.68 13.35 9.24
N GLU A 218 -0.11 14.38 9.50
CA GLU A 218 -0.96 14.47 10.69
C GLU A 218 -1.99 13.34 10.73
N TYR A 219 -2.54 13.01 9.57
CA TYR A 219 -3.52 11.93 9.47
C TYR A 219 -2.89 10.55 9.73
N MET A 220 -1.72 10.25 9.14
CA MET A 220 -0.98 9.02 9.42
C MET A 220 -0.60 8.93 10.90
N THR A 221 -0.11 10.03 11.50
CA THR A 221 0.22 10.06 12.92
C THR A 221 -1.00 9.77 13.80
N ALA A 222 -2.17 10.27 13.42
CA ALA A 222 -3.41 9.98 14.14
C ALA A 222 -3.78 8.49 14.06
N GLU A 223 -3.64 7.89 12.88
CA GLU A 223 -3.86 6.45 12.68
C GLU A 223 -2.89 5.63 13.53
N ASP A 224 -1.58 5.92 13.46
CA ASP A 224 -0.53 5.25 14.23
C ASP A 224 -0.87 5.23 15.73
N LEU A 225 -1.29 6.37 16.27
CA LEU A 225 -1.62 6.50 17.70
C LEU A 225 -2.92 5.76 18.07
N GLN A 226 -3.95 5.83 17.23
CA GLN A 226 -5.24 5.20 17.48
C GLN A 226 -5.18 3.68 17.40
N THR A 227 -4.33 3.17 16.52
CA THR A 227 -4.15 1.72 16.30
C THR A 227 -2.99 1.13 17.09
N ASN A 228 -2.32 1.91 17.93
CA ASN A 228 -1.09 1.52 18.60
C ASN A 228 -0.03 0.99 17.61
N PHE A 229 0.12 1.68 16.50
CA PHE A 229 1.05 1.37 15.41
C PHE A 229 0.80 0.04 14.68
N ILE A 230 -0.37 -0.56 14.82
CA ILE A 230 -0.77 -1.72 13.99
C ILE A 230 -1.18 -1.24 12.60
N ASP A 231 -1.86 -0.10 12.52
CA ASP A 231 -2.46 0.46 11.31
C ASP A 231 -3.62 -0.40 10.77
N ILE A 232 -4.27 0.02 9.70
CA ILE A 232 -5.49 -0.65 9.24
C ILE A 232 -5.22 -1.94 8.46
N GLY A 233 -4.02 -2.07 7.90
CA GLY A 233 -3.68 -3.25 7.10
C GLY A 233 -2.20 -3.32 6.75
N PRO A 234 -1.73 -4.46 6.23
CA PRO A 234 -0.29 -4.71 6.07
C PRO A 234 0.39 -3.77 5.08
N VAL A 235 -0.25 -3.43 3.97
CA VAL A 235 0.30 -2.50 2.96
C VAL A 235 0.37 -1.08 3.52
N ASN A 236 -0.71 -0.62 4.14
CA ASN A 236 -0.78 0.67 4.82
C ASN A 236 0.24 0.75 5.96
N LYS A 237 0.39 -0.31 6.76
CA LYS A 237 1.41 -0.46 7.80
C LYS A 237 2.81 -0.14 7.30
N VAL A 238 3.23 -0.78 6.22
CA VAL A 238 4.57 -0.57 5.66
C VAL A 238 4.74 0.84 5.13
N LEU A 239 3.71 1.39 4.47
CA LEU A 239 3.74 2.75 3.94
C LEU A 239 3.81 3.81 5.06
N ASN A 240 3.04 3.65 6.14
CA ASN A 240 3.10 4.52 7.31
C ASN A 240 4.48 4.44 7.98
N MET A 241 5.03 3.23 8.14
CA MET A 241 6.37 3.05 8.71
C MET A 241 7.45 3.74 7.87
N VAL A 242 7.44 3.61 6.53
CA VAL A 242 8.39 4.29 5.65
C VAL A 242 8.20 5.81 5.70
N SER A 243 6.96 6.27 5.79
CA SER A 243 6.64 7.70 5.95
C SER A 243 7.13 8.25 7.30
N ALA A 244 6.95 7.49 8.38
CA ALA A 244 7.46 7.83 9.71
C ALA A 244 9.00 7.88 9.73
N PHE A 245 9.66 6.92 9.09
CA PHE A 245 11.11 6.90 8.92
C PHE A 245 11.62 8.15 8.18
N HIS A 246 10.99 8.50 7.05
CA HIS A 246 11.31 9.73 6.34
C HIS A 246 11.06 10.98 7.19
N ALA A 247 9.94 11.05 7.90
CA ALA A 247 9.60 12.18 8.78
C ALA A 247 10.59 12.34 9.94
N ALA A 248 11.19 11.25 10.41
CA ALA A 248 12.27 11.20 11.39
C ALA A 248 13.67 11.48 10.79
N ARG A 249 13.74 12.01 9.55
CA ARG A 249 14.99 12.27 8.84
C ARG A 249 15.85 11.02 8.62
N ASN A 250 15.20 9.92 8.33
CA ASN A 250 15.78 8.60 8.12
C ASN A 250 16.49 8.04 9.39
N ASP A 251 16.04 8.47 10.57
CA ASP A 251 16.51 7.93 11.84
C ASP A 251 15.70 6.67 12.22
N ILE A 252 16.34 5.51 12.11
CA ILE A 252 15.75 4.22 12.47
C ILE A 252 15.56 4.07 14.00
N ASP A 253 16.31 4.81 14.77
CA ASP A 253 16.29 4.77 16.23
C ASP A 253 15.21 5.68 16.83
N SER A 254 14.49 6.44 16.02
CA SER A 254 13.38 7.25 16.50
C SER A 254 12.29 6.37 17.13
N SER A 255 11.65 6.87 18.19
CA SER A 255 10.62 6.14 18.94
C SER A 255 9.45 5.72 18.05
N THR A 256 9.03 6.57 17.11
CA THR A 256 7.93 6.29 16.19
C THR A 256 8.29 5.11 15.28
N VAL A 257 9.49 5.09 14.70
CA VAL A 257 9.93 3.99 13.83
C VAL A 257 10.06 2.69 14.63
N LYS A 258 10.63 2.73 15.84
CA LYS A 258 10.71 1.56 16.73
C LYS A 258 9.34 1.00 17.09
N ASN A 259 8.35 1.86 17.35
CA ASN A 259 6.99 1.42 17.62
C ASN A 259 6.37 0.70 16.40
N HIS A 260 6.62 1.19 15.19
CA HIS A 260 6.22 0.49 13.98
C HIS A 260 6.93 -0.86 13.83
N MET A 261 8.24 -0.92 14.06
CA MET A 261 9.03 -2.15 13.94
C MET A 261 8.54 -3.23 14.91
N MET A 262 8.20 -2.85 16.14
CA MET A 262 7.67 -3.80 17.15
C MET A 262 6.35 -4.45 16.72
N ARG A 263 5.61 -3.86 15.77
CA ARG A 263 4.34 -4.37 15.28
C ARG A 263 4.43 -5.19 13.99
N ILE A 264 5.62 -5.32 13.40
CA ILE A 264 5.82 -6.16 12.20
C ILE A 264 5.47 -7.62 12.47
N PRO A 265 5.86 -8.24 13.62
CA PRO A 265 5.52 -9.61 13.90
C PRO A 265 4.02 -9.90 13.94
N ASP A 266 3.18 -8.91 14.27
CA ASP A 266 1.72 -9.07 14.29
C ASP A 266 1.14 -9.42 12.90
N TYR A 267 1.85 -9.05 11.83
CA TYR A 267 1.49 -9.33 10.45
C TYR A 267 2.13 -10.60 9.89
N LEU A 268 3.01 -11.26 10.64
CA LEU A 268 3.73 -12.43 10.15
C LEU A 268 3.10 -13.70 10.68
N TRP A 269 2.97 -14.67 9.80
CA TRP A 269 2.42 -15.97 10.11
C TRP A 269 3.24 -17.08 9.45
N VAL A 270 3.60 -18.09 10.23
CA VAL A 270 4.34 -19.27 9.77
C VAL A 270 3.37 -20.41 9.53
N ALA A 271 3.43 -20.98 8.35
CA ALA A 271 2.72 -22.20 7.98
C ALA A 271 3.71 -23.25 7.44
N GLU A 272 3.20 -24.40 7.03
CA GLU A 272 4.03 -25.51 6.50
C GLU A 272 4.76 -25.16 5.20
N ASP A 273 4.20 -24.22 4.43
CA ASP A 273 4.77 -23.72 3.16
C ASP A 273 5.68 -22.50 3.34
N GLY A 274 5.93 -22.05 4.56
CA GLY A 274 6.82 -20.94 4.88
C GLY A 274 6.16 -19.79 5.63
N MET A 275 6.82 -18.65 5.65
CA MET A 275 6.30 -17.42 6.28
C MET A 275 5.59 -16.54 5.30
N LYS A 276 4.39 -16.14 5.65
CA LYS A 276 3.51 -15.27 4.88
C LYS A 276 2.89 -14.20 5.76
N MET A 277 2.19 -13.27 5.14
CA MET A 277 1.52 -12.18 5.80
C MET A 277 0.06 -12.54 6.09
N GLN A 278 -0.45 -12.07 7.22
CA GLN A 278 -1.86 -12.15 7.58
C GLN A 278 -2.48 -10.75 7.65
N GLY A 279 -3.80 -10.67 7.45
CA GLY A 279 -4.58 -9.49 7.77
C GLY A 279 -4.82 -9.43 9.27
N TYR A 280 -4.73 -8.22 9.85
CA TYR A 280 -4.95 -7.99 11.28
C TYR A 280 -6.15 -7.09 11.50
N ASN A 281 -7.29 -7.47 10.94
CA ASN A 281 -8.52 -6.67 10.99
C ASN A 281 -9.56 -7.34 11.88
N GLY A 282 -10.25 -6.53 12.70
CA GLY A 282 -11.45 -7.01 13.40
C GLY A 282 -12.54 -7.35 12.38
N SER A 283 -13.19 -8.49 12.53
CA SER A 283 -14.25 -8.97 11.61
C SER A 283 -15.62 -9.15 12.27
N GLN A 284 -15.75 -8.77 13.55
CA GLN A 284 -16.94 -9.10 14.33
C GLN A 284 -18.24 -8.55 13.72
N CYS A 285 -18.23 -7.31 13.24
CA CYS A 285 -19.40 -6.71 12.61
C CYS A 285 -19.71 -7.39 11.27
N TRP A 286 -18.68 -7.64 10.46
CA TRP A 286 -18.75 -8.35 9.21
C TRP A 286 -19.31 -9.77 9.39
N ASP A 287 -18.67 -10.56 10.25
CA ASP A 287 -19.06 -11.94 10.51
C ASP A 287 -20.49 -12.04 11.05
N THR A 288 -20.84 -11.15 12.00
CA THR A 288 -22.19 -11.09 12.56
C THR A 288 -23.23 -10.77 11.47
N SER A 289 -22.92 -9.81 10.58
CA SER A 289 -23.84 -9.40 9.52
C SER A 289 -24.04 -10.52 8.50
N PHE A 290 -22.99 -11.22 8.10
CA PHE A 290 -23.13 -12.38 7.19
C PHE A 290 -23.80 -13.58 7.87
N ALA A 291 -23.46 -13.85 9.13
CA ALA A 291 -24.07 -14.96 9.87
C ALA A 291 -25.58 -14.79 9.99
N ILE A 292 -26.06 -13.59 10.37
CA ILE A 292 -27.52 -13.37 10.51
C ILE A 292 -28.24 -13.42 9.17
N GLN A 293 -27.61 -12.95 8.06
CA GLN A 293 -28.17 -13.06 6.74
C GLN A 293 -28.28 -14.54 6.32
N ALA A 294 -27.23 -15.34 6.52
CA ALA A 294 -27.24 -16.76 6.21
C ALA A 294 -28.32 -17.51 7.00
N VAL A 295 -28.46 -17.26 8.29
CA VAL A 295 -29.51 -17.86 9.13
C VAL A 295 -30.89 -17.46 8.65
N SER A 296 -31.08 -16.20 8.24
CA SER A 296 -32.35 -15.71 7.68
C SER A 296 -32.70 -16.36 6.35
N GLU A 297 -31.74 -16.46 5.43
CA GLU A 297 -31.93 -17.08 4.10
C GLU A 297 -32.20 -18.60 4.18
N CYS A 298 -31.74 -19.24 5.27
CA CYS A 298 -32.01 -20.66 5.54
C CYS A 298 -33.32 -20.91 6.31
N ASP A 299 -34.12 -19.85 6.58
CA ASP A 299 -35.39 -19.94 7.35
C ASP A 299 -35.17 -20.49 8.80
N LEU A 300 -33.97 -20.29 9.39
CA LEU A 300 -33.62 -20.83 10.70
C LEU A 300 -33.86 -19.84 11.86
N LEU A 301 -34.36 -18.63 11.60
CA LEU A 301 -34.58 -17.60 12.64
C LEU A 301 -35.56 -18.08 13.74
N ASP A 302 -36.56 -18.90 13.39
CA ASP A 302 -37.54 -19.42 14.32
C ASP A 302 -36.94 -20.50 15.25
N GLU A 303 -35.88 -21.18 14.82
CA GLU A 303 -35.15 -22.14 15.66
C GLU A 303 -34.26 -21.43 16.68
N PHE A 304 -33.86 -20.18 16.40
CA PHE A 304 -32.98 -19.37 17.26
C PHE A 304 -33.62 -18.04 17.64
N PRO A 305 -34.72 -17.99 18.39
CA PRO A 305 -35.52 -16.76 18.57
C PRO A 305 -34.82 -15.66 19.36
N SER A 306 -33.76 -15.98 20.09
CA SER A 306 -32.94 -14.97 20.80
C SER A 306 -31.84 -14.35 19.91
N LEU A 307 -31.49 -14.99 18.80
CA LEU A 307 -30.36 -14.58 17.94
C LEU A 307 -30.54 -13.18 17.37
N SER A 308 -31.68 -12.90 16.78
CA SER A 308 -31.99 -11.57 16.20
C SER A 308 -31.88 -10.45 17.22
N LYS A 309 -32.34 -10.67 18.47
CA LYS A 309 -32.24 -9.70 19.54
C LYS A 309 -30.80 -9.48 19.99
N GLN A 310 -30.00 -10.53 20.06
CA GLN A 310 -28.61 -10.48 20.44
C GLN A 310 -27.76 -9.76 19.38
N VAL A 311 -28.01 -10.07 18.10
CA VAL A 311 -27.36 -9.41 16.96
C VAL A 311 -27.71 -7.92 16.95
N TRP A 312 -29.00 -7.59 17.06
CA TRP A 312 -29.45 -6.20 17.12
C TRP A 312 -28.76 -5.44 18.29
N SER A 313 -28.78 -6.02 19.48
CA SER A 313 -28.16 -5.42 20.67
C SER A 313 -26.65 -5.25 20.51
N LEU A 314 -25.97 -6.17 19.83
CA LEU A 314 -24.55 -6.05 19.53
C LEU A 314 -24.30 -4.85 18.60
N LEU A 315 -25.00 -4.81 17.45
CA LEU A 315 -24.83 -3.74 16.46
C LEU A 315 -25.18 -2.36 17.03
N GLU A 316 -26.30 -2.25 17.76
CA GLU A 316 -26.71 -0.99 18.39
C GLU A 316 -25.67 -0.50 19.42
N ARG A 317 -25.16 -1.39 20.25
CA ARG A 317 -24.22 -1.08 21.33
C ARG A 317 -22.81 -0.75 20.81
N THR A 318 -22.42 -1.35 19.70
CA THR A 318 -21.09 -1.16 19.10
C THR A 318 -21.05 -0.07 18.04
N GLN A 319 -22.21 0.48 17.65
CA GLN A 319 -22.29 1.59 16.70
C GLN A 319 -21.63 2.83 17.30
N ILE A 320 -20.61 3.38 16.64
CA ILE A 320 -20.03 4.67 17.00
C ILE A 320 -20.92 5.81 16.52
N LEU A 321 -21.37 6.64 17.44
CA LEU A 321 -22.14 7.83 17.15
C LEU A 321 -21.24 9.02 16.86
N SER A 322 -21.71 9.97 16.04
CA SER A 322 -20.96 11.19 15.70
C SER A 322 -20.54 12.03 16.91
N THR A 323 -21.32 11.96 18.00
CA THR A 323 -21.04 12.64 19.26
C THR A 323 -19.86 12.04 20.04
N GLU A 324 -19.56 10.76 19.86
CA GLU A 324 -18.46 10.08 20.55
C GLU A 324 -17.11 10.37 19.90
N VAL A 325 -17.09 10.54 18.58
CA VAL A 325 -15.87 10.85 17.83
C VAL A 325 -15.33 12.23 18.17
N SER A 326 -16.20 13.21 18.44
CA SER A 326 -15.78 14.56 18.81
C SER A 326 -15.12 14.65 20.20
N GLN A 327 -15.41 13.69 21.09
CA GLN A 327 -14.86 13.65 22.45
C GLN A 327 -13.51 12.91 22.52
N SER A 328 -13.26 11.99 21.60
CA SER A 328 -12.07 11.13 21.64
C SER A 328 -10.81 11.71 21.00
N SER A 329 -10.89 12.85 20.32
CA SER A 329 -9.75 13.43 19.61
C SER A 329 -9.61 14.95 19.79
N PRO A 330 -9.38 15.46 21.00
CA PRO A 330 -9.14 16.89 21.21
C PRO A 330 -7.79 17.38 20.64
N ALA A 331 -6.87 16.47 20.28
CA ALA A 331 -5.51 16.83 19.90
C ALA A 331 -5.38 17.39 18.47
N PHE A 332 -6.39 17.29 17.61
CA PHE A 332 -6.21 17.57 16.18
C PHE A 332 -6.98 18.77 15.64
N GLY A 333 -7.72 19.54 16.46
CA GLY A 333 -8.39 20.78 16.02
C GLY A 333 -9.35 20.62 14.83
N PHE A 334 -9.91 19.44 14.63
CA PHE A 334 -10.74 19.09 13.48
C PHE A 334 -12.23 19.40 13.68
N GLU A 335 -12.56 20.25 14.64
CA GLU A 335 -13.94 20.54 15.08
C GLU A 335 -14.87 21.18 14.05
N SER A 336 -14.35 21.68 12.92
CA SER A 336 -15.15 22.54 12.04
C SER A 336 -15.59 21.96 10.68
N ALA A 337 -15.33 20.68 10.37
CA ALA A 337 -15.74 20.10 9.09
C ALA A 337 -16.63 18.87 9.26
N PRO A 338 -17.92 18.96 8.86
CA PRO A 338 -18.92 17.90 9.06
C PRO A 338 -18.53 16.54 8.43
N ASN A 339 -17.60 16.51 7.48
CA ASN A 339 -17.14 15.26 6.83
C ASN A 339 -15.80 14.73 7.36
N ARG A 340 -15.09 15.45 8.23
CA ARG A 340 -13.85 14.94 8.85
C ARG A 340 -14.15 13.85 9.88
N ASN A 341 -15.29 13.90 10.53
CA ASN A 341 -15.75 12.87 11.46
C ASN A 341 -15.97 11.50 10.78
N ALA A 342 -16.32 11.47 9.49
CA ALA A 342 -16.44 10.23 8.73
C ALA A 342 -15.10 9.49 8.56
N TYR A 343 -13.97 10.22 8.51
CA TYR A 343 -12.65 9.63 8.44
C TYR A 343 -12.26 8.87 9.71
N TYR A 344 -12.51 9.48 10.86
CA TYR A 344 -12.19 8.89 12.16
C TYR A 344 -13.05 7.66 12.50
N ARG A 345 -14.31 7.64 12.07
CA ARG A 345 -15.20 6.49 12.29
C ARG A 345 -14.64 5.20 11.72
N HIS A 346 -13.95 5.27 10.58
CA HIS A 346 -13.43 4.09 9.91
C HIS A 346 -12.10 3.60 10.47
N VAL A 347 -11.29 4.48 11.06
CA VAL A 347 -10.00 4.11 11.64
C VAL A 347 -10.16 3.57 13.06
N SER A 348 -11.07 4.15 13.85
CA SER A 348 -11.22 3.81 15.28
C SER A 348 -11.93 2.49 15.56
N GLN A 349 -12.67 1.93 14.59
CA GLN A 349 -13.49 0.73 14.82
C GLN A 349 -13.12 -0.50 14.01
N GLY A 350 -12.24 -0.38 13.02
CA GLY A 350 -12.11 -1.47 12.04
C GLY A 350 -13.42 -1.77 11.32
N ASP A 351 -14.34 -0.80 11.25
CA ASP A 351 -15.59 -0.93 10.51
C ASP A 351 -15.28 -0.85 9.02
N TYR A 352 -15.19 -2.03 8.45
CA TYR A 352 -14.87 -2.29 7.05
C TYR A 352 -16.16 -2.44 6.26
N PHE A 353 -16.87 -1.34 6.05
CA PHE A 353 -17.96 -1.26 5.06
C PHE A 353 -18.00 0.08 4.35
#